data_81f7379d3db643a022706b66a025dcac
#
_entry.id   81f7379d3db643a022706b66a025dcac
#
_cell.length_a   1.000
_cell.length_b   1.000
_cell.length_c   1.000
_cell.angle_alpha   90.00
_cell.angle_beta   90.00
_cell.angle_gamma   90.00
#
_symmetry.space_group_name_H-M   'P 1'
#
loop_
_entity.id
_entity.type
_entity.pdbx_description
1 polymer ?
#
loop_
_entity_poly.entity_id
_entity_poly.type
_entity_poly.pdbx_seq_one_letter_code
_entity_poly.pdbx_strand_id
1 'polypeptide(L)'
;MGMAYRAGVPLRDMEFVQYHPTCLPGSGILMTEGCRGEGGILVNRDGYRYLQDYGLGPLDPWPRPKAMELGPRDRLSQAFWHERQKGRTVDTPHGPAVHLDLRHLGEKKIHERLPLIAEAAETFAGVDPVKDPIPVCPAVHYTMGGILTDGRCQTPIQGLFAAGECSSVGIHGANRLGSNSLAELLVFGRLAGEGAATVAAERGRGQADTAMLKQAEDAERRILTWLDPTRNAGPGAERSATIRDEMRVAMEDGVGIYRDEKGMQATCDKLAELRERYRRVRIDDHSLAFNTDWLTTLELGYSLEVAQAMAHSALQRKESRGAHQRLDGYTERDDAQFMKHSLAHYTGDGAPDITLQPVVITKSQPRARVYGGAGKKAEMS
;
A
#
# COMPACT_ATOMS: atom_id res chain seq x y z
N MET A 1 -7.08 2.02 -10.65
CA MET A 1 -6.04 1.21 -11.32
C MET A 1 -6.63 0.16 -12.27
N GLY A 2 -7.51 -0.74 -11.83
CA GLY A 2 -7.97 -1.88 -12.62
C GLY A 2 -8.56 -1.57 -13.99
N MET A 3 -9.34 -0.50 -14.14
CA MET A 3 -9.88 -0.10 -15.45
C MET A 3 -8.79 0.24 -16.47
N ALA A 4 -7.79 1.05 -16.07
CA ALA A 4 -6.66 1.39 -16.95
C ALA A 4 -5.82 0.15 -17.27
N TYR A 5 -5.62 -0.73 -16.29
CA TYR A 5 -4.88 -1.98 -16.45
C TYR A 5 -5.54 -2.90 -17.49
N ARG A 6 -6.86 -3.12 -17.39
CA ARG A 6 -7.63 -3.90 -18.39
C ARG A 6 -7.65 -3.24 -19.77
N ALA A 7 -7.51 -1.91 -19.85
CA ALA A 7 -7.39 -1.20 -21.10
C ALA A 7 -5.98 -1.30 -21.73
N GLY A 8 -5.04 -2.01 -21.11
CA GLY A 8 -3.69 -2.25 -21.60
C GLY A 8 -2.64 -1.26 -21.10
N VAL A 9 -2.96 -0.38 -20.15
CA VAL A 9 -1.94 0.46 -19.51
C VAL A 9 -1.22 -0.37 -18.45
N PRO A 10 0.11 -0.54 -18.54
CA PRO A 10 0.85 -1.27 -17.51
C PRO A 10 0.72 -0.63 -16.13
N LEU A 11 0.80 -1.45 -15.08
CA LEU A 11 1.02 -0.98 -13.71
C LEU A 11 2.51 -1.03 -13.40
N ARG A 12 3.06 0.08 -12.87
CA ARG A 12 4.48 0.23 -12.57
C ARG A 12 4.75 0.13 -11.08
N ASP A 13 5.84 -0.57 -10.69
CA ASP A 13 6.41 -0.60 -9.33
C ASP A 13 5.45 -1.12 -8.25
N MET A 14 4.59 -2.08 -8.61
CA MET A 14 3.50 -2.57 -7.74
C MET A 14 3.99 -3.35 -6.52
N GLU A 15 5.21 -3.86 -6.51
CA GLU A 15 5.84 -4.53 -5.36
C GLU A 15 6.18 -3.61 -4.20
N PHE A 16 6.22 -2.28 -4.42
CA PHE A 16 6.56 -1.31 -3.40
C PHE A 16 5.30 -0.78 -2.70
N VAL A 17 5.00 -1.38 -1.56
CA VAL A 17 3.86 -1.03 -0.69
C VAL A 17 4.39 -0.59 0.67
N GLN A 18 4.08 0.63 1.07
CA GLN A 18 4.51 1.19 2.34
C GLN A 18 3.56 0.80 3.46
N TYR A 19 4.11 0.25 4.52
CA TYR A 19 3.41 0.09 5.79
C TYR A 19 3.57 1.34 6.65
N HIS A 20 2.50 1.77 7.31
CA HIS A 20 2.58 2.75 8.38
C HIS A 20 2.78 2.02 9.71
N PRO A 21 3.81 2.37 10.51
CA PRO A 21 4.18 1.57 11.67
C PRO A 21 3.20 1.65 12.84
N THR A 22 2.31 2.63 12.87
CA THR A 22 1.42 2.91 14.01
C THR A 22 -0.03 3.04 13.56
N CYS A 23 -0.72 1.90 13.37
CA CYS A 23 -2.16 1.84 13.13
C CYS A 23 -2.83 1.03 14.25
N LEU A 24 -4.10 1.28 14.52
CA LEU A 24 -4.87 0.50 15.48
C LEU A 24 -5.11 -0.91 14.92
N PRO A 25 -4.86 -1.98 15.73
CA PRO A 25 -5.14 -3.35 15.30
C PRO A 25 -6.60 -3.54 14.89
N GLY A 26 -6.84 -4.33 13.85
CA GLY A 26 -8.17 -4.64 13.33
C GLY A 26 -8.78 -3.56 12.46
N SER A 27 -8.85 -2.32 12.92
CA SER A 27 -9.43 -1.21 12.14
C SER A 27 -8.48 -0.61 11.12
N GLY A 28 -7.17 -0.68 11.35
CA GLY A 28 -6.16 -0.01 10.53
C GLY A 28 -6.16 1.52 10.65
N ILE A 29 -6.92 2.08 11.60
CA ILE A 29 -6.98 3.53 11.83
C ILE A 29 -5.60 4.05 12.19
N LEU A 30 -5.20 5.12 11.51
CA LEU A 30 -3.87 5.69 11.57
C LEU A 30 -3.65 6.48 12.87
N MET A 31 -2.75 6.04 13.72
CA MET A 31 -2.13 6.87 14.74
C MET A 31 -1.00 7.64 14.07
N THR A 32 -1.26 8.88 13.70
CA THR A 32 -0.43 9.65 12.78
C THR A 32 1.03 9.81 13.24
N GLU A 33 1.90 10.16 12.29
CA GLU A 33 3.30 10.49 12.59
C GLU A 33 3.41 11.66 13.58
N GLY A 34 2.38 12.52 13.65
CA GLY A 34 2.28 13.59 14.63
C GLY A 34 2.44 13.12 16.07
N CYS A 35 1.91 11.94 16.44
CA CYS A 35 2.09 11.37 17.78
C CYS A 35 3.57 11.23 18.15
N ARG A 36 4.35 10.68 17.22
CA ARG A 36 5.80 10.48 17.37
C ARG A 36 6.55 11.81 17.26
N GLY A 37 6.08 12.72 16.41
CA GLY A 37 6.58 14.09 16.27
C GLY A 37 6.44 14.90 17.56
N GLU A 38 5.34 14.75 18.30
CA GLU A 38 5.13 15.37 19.61
C GLU A 38 5.95 14.70 20.73
N GLY A 39 6.54 13.54 20.48
CA GLY A 39 7.43 12.86 21.41
C GLY A 39 6.91 11.50 21.89
N GLY A 40 5.84 10.97 21.30
CA GLY A 40 5.38 9.61 21.58
C GLY A 40 6.45 8.57 21.26
N ILE A 41 6.53 7.53 22.08
CA ILE A 41 7.54 6.47 21.98
C ILE A 41 6.88 5.12 21.68
N LEU A 42 7.65 4.23 21.03
CA LEU A 42 7.24 2.86 20.77
C LEU A 42 7.91 1.91 21.76
N VAL A 43 7.09 1.18 22.52
CA VAL A 43 7.56 0.20 23.49
C VAL A 43 6.95 -1.18 23.22
N ASN A 44 7.73 -2.22 23.45
CA ASN A 44 7.26 -3.59 23.35
C ASN A 44 6.48 -4.03 24.61
N ARG A 45 6.09 -5.31 24.69
CA ARG A 45 5.37 -5.91 25.81
C ARG A 45 6.04 -5.67 27.16
N ASP A 46 7.36 -5.59 27.19
CA ASP A 46 8.14 -5.44 28.42
C ASP A 46 8.33 -3.96 28.83
N GLY A 47 7.67 -3.02 28.13
CA GLY A 47 7.84 -1.58 28.33
C GLY A 47 9.17 -1.05 27.78
N TYR A 48 9.92 -1.86 27.03
CA TYR A 48 11.22 -1.50 26.50
C TYR A 48 11.07 -0.77 25.16
N ARG A 49 11.76 0.36 25.01
CA ARG A 49 11.82 1.18 23.78
C ARG A 49 12.73 0.51 22.76
N TYR A 50 12.17 -0.43 22.02
CA TYR A 50 12.89 -1.43 21.24
C TYR A 50 13.60 -0.93 19.95
N LEU A 51 13.25 0.23 19.44
CA LEU A 51 13.81 0.74 18.18
C LEU A 51 15.33 0.92 18.21
N GLN A 52 15.91 1.14 19.39
CA GLN A 52 17.34 1.25 19.59
C GLN A 52 18.10 -0.04 19.21
N ASP A 53 17.48 -1.21 19.35
CA ASP A 53 18.09 -2.50 19.02
C ASP A 53 18.22 -2.71 17.50
N TYR A 54 17.53 -1.87 16.72
CA TYR A 54 17.46 -1.95 15.26
C TYR A 54 18.19 -0.81 14.54
N GLY A 55 19.10 -0.14 15.23
CA GLY A 55 19.94 0.93 14.67
C GLY A 55 19.19 2.20 14.31
N LEU A 56 18.02 2.43 14.91
CA LEU A 56 17.19 3.61 14.66
C LEU A 56 17.49 4.79 15.58
N GLY A 57 18.43 4.65 16.48
CA GLY A 57 18.88 5.72 17.36
C GLY A 57 19.90 5.21 18.38
N PRO A 58 20.57 6.13 19.09
CA PRO A 58 21.55 5.77 20.12
C PRO A 58 20.87 5.22 21.38
N LEU A 59 21.61 4.43 22.16
CA LEU A 59 21.24 3.96 23.50
C LEU A 59 21.39 5.06 24.55
N ASP A 60 20.88 6.25 24.29
CA ASP A 60 21.06 7.39 25.19
C ASP A 60 20.12 7.33 26.41
N PRO A 61 20.50 7.93 27.54
CA PRO A 61 19.62 8.06 28.68
C PRO A 61 18.39 8.91 28.36
N TRP A 62 17.33 8.73 29.15
CA TRP A 62 16.09 9.51 29.03
C TRP A 62 16.30 11.01 29.38
N PRO A 63 15.64 11.96 28.67
CA PRO A 63 14.77 11.82 27.52
C PRO A 63 15.56 11.57 26.21
N ARG A 64 15.15 10.57 25.47
CA ARG A 64 15.83 10.17 24.23
C ARG A 64 15.42 11.02 23.05
N PRO A 65 16.33 11.14 22.02
CA PRO A 65 16.03 11.91 20.83
C PRO A 65 14.75 11.43 20.11
N LYS A 66 13.93 12.36 19.65
CA LYS A 66 12.73 12.09 18.84
C LYS A 66 13.05 11.34 17.53
N ALA A 67 14.30 11.41 17.07
CA ALA A 67 14.73 10.84 15.79
C ALA A 67 14.53 9.32 15.69
N MET A 68 14.46 8.58 16.80
CA MET A 68 14.21 7.14 16.79
C MET A 68 12.84 6.81 16.18
N GLU A 69 11.79 7.39 16.73
CA GLU A 69 10.41 7.15 16.29
C GLU A 69 10.05 7.92 15.03
N LEU A 70 10.85 8.89 14.63
CA LEU A 70 10.75 9.59 13.35
C LEU A 70 11.64 8.96 12.26
N GLY A 71 12.18 7.80 12.53
CA GLY A 71 12.88 6.99 11.54
C GLY A 71 11.97 6.62 10.35
N PRO A 72 12.57 6.10 9.27
CA PRO A 72 11.80 5.69 8.09
C PRO A 72 10.75 4.63 8.41
N ARG A 73 9.57 4.77 7.83
CA ARG A 73 8.39 3.92 8.11
C ARG A 73 8.65 2.44 7.85
N ASP A 74 9.38 2.11 6.78
CA ASP A 74 9.80 0.75 6.47
C ASP A 74 10.64 0.14 7.59
N ARG A 75 11.62 0.91 8.11
CA ARG A 75 12.50 0.44 9.20
C ARG A 75 11.75 0.24 10.51
N LEU A 76 10.81 1.12 10.84
CA LEU A 76 9.99 0.97 12.04
C LEU A 76 9.07 -0.26 11.92
N SER A 77 8.47 -0.48 10.75
CA SER A 77 7.63 -1.65 10.49
C SER A 77 8.44 -2.96 10.50
N GLN A 78 9.67 -2.94 9.99
CA GLN A 78 10.60 -4.06 10.09
C GLN A 78 10.98 -4.36 11.55
N ALA A 79 11.24 -3.34 12.36
CA ALA A 79 11.54 -3.51 13.78
C ALA A 79 10.36 -4.17 14.54
N PHE A 80 9.13 -3.75 14.25
CA PHE A 80 7.93 -4.41 14.78
C PHE A 80 7.88 -5.90 14.39
N TRP A 81 8.14 -6.22 13.12
CA TRP A 81 8.14 -7.61 12.66
C TRP A 81 9.14 -8.46 13.45
N HIS A 82 10.34 -7.95 13.72
CA HIS A 82 11.33 -8.64 14.54
C HIS A 82 10.89 -8.80 16.00
N GLU A 83 10.23 -7.81 16.60
CA GLU A 83 9.67 -7.94 17.95
C GLU A 83 8.58 -9.01 17.99
N ARG A 84 7.73 -9.09 16.97
CA ARG A 84 6.75 -10.17 16.81
C ARG A 84 7.41 -11.54 16.75
N GLN A 85 8.47 -11.71 15.94
CA GLN A 85 9.19 -13.00 15.85
C GLN A 85 9.85 -13.40 17.18
N LYS A 86 10.28 -12.43 17.99
CA LYS A 86 10.83 -12.65 19.32
C LYS A 86 9.77 -12.87 20.41
N GLY A 87 8.49 -12.81 20.08
CA GLY A 87 7.38 -12.93 21.03
C GLY A 87 7.31 -11.76 22.03
N ARG A 88 7.79 -10.57 21.64
CA ARG A 88 7.79 -9.36 22.49
C ARG A 88 6.65 -8.39 22.18
N THR A 89 5.65 -8.83 21.45
CA THR A 89 4.42 -8.08 21.19
C THR A 89 3.38 -8.35 22.27
N VAL A 90 2.41 -7.46 22.41
CA VAL A 90 1.20 -7.67 23.19
C VAL A 90 0.13 -8.32 22.33
N ASP A 91 -0.65 -9.23 22.89
CA ASP A 91 -1.76 -9.84 22.18
C ASP A 91 -3.00 -8.95 22.27
N THR A 92 -3.66 -8.74 21.16
CA THR A 92 -4.96 -8.07 21.07
C THR A 92 -5.97 -8.99 20.37
N PRO A 93 -7.28 -8.74 20.50
CA PRO A 93 -8.29 -9.51 19.78
C PRO A 93 -8.09 -9.51 18.24
N HIS A 94 -7.31 -8.57 17.74
CA HIS A 94 -7.05 -8.36 16.31
C HIS A 94 -5.61 -8.68 15.88
N GLY A 95 -4.86 -9.39 16.73
CA GLY A 95 -3.49 -9.81 16.45
C GLY A 95 -2.44 -9.09 17.31
N PRO A 96 -1.14 -9.36 17.03
CA PRO A 96 -0.04 -8.81 17.81
C PRO A 96 0.14 -7.31 17.60
N ALA A 97 0.44 -6.60 18.69
CA ALA A 97 0.69 -5.16 18.71
C ALA A 97 1.90 -4.80 19.57
N VAL A 98 2.39 -3.58 19.44
CA VAL A 98 3.27 -2.90 20.38
C VAL A 98 2.53 -1.68 20.93
N HIS A 99 3.11 -0.96 21.85
CA HIS A 99 2.48 0.20 22.45
C HIS A 99 3.07 1.51 21.92
N LEU A 100 2.21 2.42 21.52
CA LEU A 100 2.52 3.84 21.35
C LEU A 100 2.23 4.53 22.68
N ASP A 101 3.27 4.89 23.41
CA ASP A 101 3.16 5.51 24.73
C ASP A 101 3.24 7.04 24.62
N LEU A 102 2.17 7.71 25.01
CA LEU A 102 2.04 9.16 25.04
C LEU A 102 1.97 9.72 26.47
N ARG A 103 1.84 8.88 27.49
CA ARG A 103 1.56 9.27 28.88
C ARG A 103 2.53 10.29 29.44
N HIS A 104 3.81 10.18 29.07
CA HIS A 104 4.87 11.11 29.52
C HIS A 104 4.75 12.53 28.94
N LEU A 105 3.89 12.72 27.93
CA LEU A 105 3.62 14.05 27.36
C LEU A 105 2.71 14.89 28.27
N GLY A 106 1.91 14.22 29.10
CA GLY A 106 0.92 14.81 30.00
C GLY A 106 -0.40 15.19 29.32
N GLU A 107 -1.47 15.19 30.08
CA GLU A 107 -2.84 15.42 29.64
C GLU A 107 -3.00 16.68 28.80
N LYS A 108 -2.49 17.84 29.28
CA LYS A 108 -2.60 19.11 28.57
C LYS A 108 -2.04 19.02 27.14
N LYS A 109 -0.84 18.47 26.99
CA LYS A 109 -0.21 18.39 25.67
C LYS A 109 -0.93 17.41 24.72
N ILE A 110 -1.42 16.29 25.26
CA ILE A 110 -2.18 15.31 24.46
C ILE A 110 -3.44 15.97 23.91
N HIS A 111 -4.24 16.64 24.75
CA HIS A 111 -5.49 17.27 24.31
C HIS A 111 -5.29 18.50 23.42
N GLU A 112 -4.23 19.29 23.63
CA GLU A 112 -3.96 20.46 22.80
C GLU A 112 -3.34 20.12 21.43
N ARG A 113 -2.46 19.11 21.38
CA ARG A 113 -1.67 18.80 20.16
C ARG A 113 -2.14 17.57 19.40
N LEU A 114 -2.84 16.67 20.05
CA LEU A 114 -3.26 15.38 19.51
C LEU A 114 -4.75 15.06 19.79
N PRO A 115 -5.69 16.06 19.72
CA PRO A 115 -7.08 15.85 20.12
C PRO A 115 -7.77 14.74 19.33
N LEU A 116 -7.60 14.69 17.99
CA LEU A 116 -8.17 13.64 17.14
C LEU A 116 -7.58 12.26 17.40
N ILE A 117 -6.34 12.19 17.88
CA ILE A 117 -5.70 10.94 18.25
C ILE A 117 -6.27 10.40 19.56
N ALA A 118 -6.49 11.29 20.54
CA ALA A 118 -7.12 10.92 21.81
C ALA A 118 -8.53 10.36 21.54
N GLU A 119 -9.34 11.09 20.78
CA GLU A 119 -10.69 10.66 20.39
C GLU A 119 -10.68 9.32 19.63
N ALA A 120 -9.74 9.14 18.69
CA ALA A 120 -9.64 7.89 17.93
C ALA A 120 -9.21 6.70 18.81
N ALA A 121 -8.28 6.91 19.74
CA ALA A 121 -7.84 5.88 20.68
C ALA A 121 -8.97 5.45 21.63
N GLU A 122 -9.72 6.41 22.16
CA GLU A 122 -10.87 6.15 23.02
C GLU A 122 -12.00 5.42 22.26
N THR A 123 -12.38 5.96 21.08
CA THR A 123 -13.53 5.44 20.32
C THR A 123 -13.27 4.06 19.73
N PHE A 124 -12.09 3.81 19.16
CA PHE A 124 -11.81 2.60 18.38
C PHE A 124 -10.94 1.56 19.09
N ALA A 125 -10.19 1.96 20.12
CA ALA A 125 -9.38 1.04 20.92
C ALA A 125 -9.82 0.97 22.39
N GLY A 126 -10.74 1.83 22.83
CA GLY A 126 -11.19 1.89 24.22
C GLY A 126 -10.09 2.33 25.20
N VAL A 127 -9.11 3.12 24.74
CA VAL A 127 -7.90 3.50 25.48
C VAL A 127 -7.85 5.01 25.66
N ASP A 128 -7.77 5.47 26.90
CA ASP A 128 -7.43 6.87 27.25
C ASP A 128 -5.90 7.04 27.17
N PRO A 129 -5.37 7.75 26.18
CA PRO A 129 -3.91 7.84 25.96
C PRO A 129 -3.18 8.64 27.05
N VAL A 130 -3.90 9.31 27.94
CA VAL A 130 -3.33 9.98 29.13
C VAL A 130 -2.95 8.94 30.19
N LYS A 131 -3.72 7.85 30.29
CA LYS A 131 -3.59 6.81 31.34
C LYS A 131 -2.87 5.58 30.86
N ASP A 132 -3.19 5.14 29.63
CA ASP A 132 -2.74 3.86 29.09
C ASP A 132 -2.08 4.04 27.71
N PRO A 133 -1.09 3.20 27.35
CA PRO A 133 -0.47 3.26 26.05
C PRO A 133 -1.40 2.67 24.99
N ILE A 134 -1.39 3.26 23.79
CA ILE A 134 -2.24 2.85 22.66
C ILE A 134 -1.64 1.61 22.00
N PRO A 135 -2.38 0.48 21.83
CA PRO A 135 -1.91 -0.64 21.06
C PRO A 135 -1.84 -0.28 19.57
N VAL A 136 -0.68 -0.52 18.95
CA VAL A 136 -0.47 -0.22 17.52
C VAL A 136 0.28 -1.35 16.82
N CYS A 137 0.01 -1.50 15.52
CA CYS A 137 0.72 -2.42 14.64
C CYS A 137 0.94 -1.77 13.26
N PRO A 138 1.90 -2.24 12.46
CA PRO A 138 2.01 -1.83 11.07
C PRO A 138 0.77 -2.24 10.27
N ALA A 139 0.33 -1.35 9.39
CA ALA A 139 -0.71 -1.65 8.41
C ALA A 139 -0.36 -1.04 7.06
N VAL A 140 -0.89 -1.64 5.98
CA VAL A 140 -0.74 -1.13 4.62
C VAL A 140 -1.27 0.30 4.56
N HIS A 141 -0.47 1.20 3.99
CA HIS A 141 -0.74 2.63 4.04
C HIS A 141 -0.68 3.33 2.69
N TYR A 142 0.31 3.01 1.85
CA TYR A 142 0.52 3.68 0.58
C TYR A 142 1.17 2.77 -0.46
N THR A 143 0.65 2.80 -1.68
CA THR A 143 1.26 2.15 -2.85
C THR A 143 2.14 3.16 -3.59
N MET A 144 3.45 2.87 -3.73
CA MET A 144 4.36 3.69 -4.56
C MET A 144 4.16 3.43 -6.04
N GLY A 145 3.69 2.23 -6.36
CA GLY A 145 3.30 1.82 -7.71
C GLY A 145 1.93 2.33 -8.11
N GLY A 146 1.57 2.08 -9.37
CA GLY A 146 0.27 2.46 -9.93
C GLY A 146 0.28 2.49 -11.46
N ILE A 147 -0.73 3.13 -12.03
CA ILE A 147 -0.87 3.32 -13.48
C ILE A 147 0.38 4.01 -14.03
N LEU A 148 1.02 3.40 -15.03
CA LEU A 148 2.19 3.97 -15.68
C LEU A 148 1.85 5.33 -16.34
N THR A 149 2.58 6.37 -15.96
CA THR A 149 2.49 7.70 -16.56
C THR A 149 3.88 8.27 -16.83
N ASP A 150 3.95 9.23 -17.73
CA ASP A 150 5.11 10.10 -17.88
C ASP A 150 5.10 11.25 -16.83
N GLY A 151 6.10 12.14 -16.90
CA GLY A 151 6.21 13.29 -15.99
C GLY A 151 5.12 14.37 -16.18
N ARG A 152 4.25 14.24 -17.18
CA ARG A 152 3.06 15.06 -17.41
C ARG A 152 1.76 14.34 -17.10
N CYS A 153 1.85 13.20 -16.43
CA CYS A 153 0.71 12.35 -16.06
C CYS A 153 -0.04 11.70 -17.22
N GLN A 154 0.50 11.74 -18.45
CA GLN A 154 -0.05 11.08 -19.61
C GLN A 154 0.27 9.59 -19.55
N THR A 155 -0.74 8.74 -19.71
CA THR A 155 -0.54 7.29 -19.87
C THR A 155 -0.15 6.95 -21.31
N PRO A 156 0.28 5.73 -21.62
CA PRO A 156 0.47 5.28 -23.02
C PRO A 156 -0.79 5.40 -23.89
N ILE A 157 -1.98 5.44 -23.30
CA ILE A 157 -3.22 5.71 -24.04
C ILE A 157 -3.40 7.21 -24.15
N GLN A 158 -3.36 7.72 -25.38
CA GLN A 158 -3.46 9.15 -25.65
C GLN A 158 -4.79 9.74 -25.16
N GLY A 159 -4.72 10.77 -24.31
CA GLY A 159 -5.87 11.44 -23.71
C GLY A 159 -6.35 10.82 -22.41
N LEU A 160 -5.71 9.74 -21.95
CA LEU A 160 -5.91 9.18 -20.63
C LEU A 160 -4.79 9.63 -19.70
N PHE A 161 -5.15 10.33 -18.64
CA PHE A 161 -4.24 10.84 -17.61
C PHE A 161 -4.50 10.15 -16.27
N ALA A 162 -3.45 10.03 -15.45
CA ALA A 162 -3.58 9.54 -14.08
C ALA A 162 -2.62 10.31 -13.16
N ALA A 163 -3.11 10.70 -11.97
CA ALA A 163 -2.35 11.43 -10.95
C ALA A 163 -2.74 10.99 -9.55
N GLY A 164 -1.83 11.17 -8.60
CA GLY A 164 -2.00 10.76 -7.21
C GLY A 164 -1.69 9.28 -7.00
N GLU A 165 -2.08 8.72 -5.86
CA GLU A 165 -1.72 7.36 -5.44
C GLU A 165 -2.13 6.25 -6.42
N CYS A 166 -3.13 6.48 -7.27
CA CYS A 166 -3.50 5.50 -8.29
C CYS A 166 -2.51 5.42 -9.46
N SER A 167 -1.58 6.38 -9.58
CA SER A 167 -0.60 6.49 -10.65
C SER A 167 0.82 6.31 -10.15
N SER A 168 1.75 6.03 -11.05
CA SER A 168 3.17 6.01 -10.77
C SER A 168 3.90 6.89 -11.78
N VAL A 169 4.26 8.11 -11.36
CA VAL A 169 5.21 8.97 -12.08
C VAL A 169 6.67 8.64 -11.73
N GLY A 170 6.89 7.75 -10.73
CA GLY A 170 8.20 7.26 -10.31
C GLY A 170 8.91 8.13 -9.26
N ILE A 171 8.26 9.15 -8.69
CA ILE A 171 8.91 10.07 -7.73
C ILE A 171 9.16 9.48 -6.34
N HIS A 172 8.45 8.42 -5.96
CA HIS A 172 8.55 7.84 -4.63
C HIS A 172 9.61 6.74 -4.52
N GLY A 173 10.09 6.22 -5.64
CA GLY A 173 11.02 5.10 -5.65
C GLY A 173 10.47 3.89 -4.89
N ALA A 174 11.33 3.21 -4.14
CA ALA A 174 10.97 2.00 -3.41
C ALA A 174 10.33 2.25 -2.03
N ASN A 175 10.31 3.52 -1.55
CA ASN A 175 9.63 3.90 -0.29
C ASN A 175 9.40 5.41 -0.21
N ARG A 176 8.16 5.82 -0.05
CA ARG A 176 7.75 7.21 -0.02
C ARG A 176 8.18 7.92 1.27
N LEU A 177 8.70 9.13 1.15
CA LEU A 177 8.94 10.02 2.29
C LEU A 177 7.63 10.59 2.82
N GLY A 178 7.57 10.85 4.12
CA GLY A 178 6.40 11.44 4.78
C GLY A 178 5.95 12.72 4.10
N SER A 179 4.65 12.98 4.05
CA SER A 179 3.96 14.13 3.44
C SER A 179 4.09 14.30 1.92
N ASN A 180 4.96 13.56 1.24
CA ASN A 180 5.15 13.70 -0.21
C ASN A 180 3.92 13.26 -1.03
N SER A 181 3.02 12.44 -0.49
CA SER A 181 1.76 12.13 -1.16
C SER A 181 0.90 13.37 -1.39
N LEU A 182 0.84 14.28 -0.41
CA LEU A 182 0.07 15.51 -0.55
C LEU A 182 0.69 16.45 -1.60
N ALA A 183 2.02 16.59 -1.61
CA ALA A 183 2.72 17.37 -2.62
C ALA A 183 2.52 16.78 -4.03
N GLU A 184 2.55 15.46 -4.16
CA GLU A 184 2.25 14.77 -5.42
C GLU A 184 0.85 15.10 -5.94
N LEU A 185 -0.17 14.96 -5.09
CA LEU A 185 -1.56 15.23 -5.46
C LEU A 185 -1.74 16.62 -6.05
N LEU A 186 -1.13 17.66 -5.42
CA LEU A 186 -1.24 19.03 -5.87
C LEU A 186 -0.50 19.28 -7.18
N VAL A 187 0.76 18.82 -7.28
CA VAL A 187 1.60 19.11 -8.44
C VAL A 187 1.13 18.31 -9.68
N PHE A 188 1.01 17.01 -9.53
CA PHE A 188 0.68 16.14 -10.65
C PHE A 188 -0.81 16.17 -10.99
N GLY A 189 -1.70 16.41 -10.01
CA GLY A 189 -3.11 16.66 -10.27
C GLY A 189 -3.33 17.89 -11.15
N ARG A 190 -2.58 18.97 -10.89
CA ARG A 190 -2.59 20.17 -11.74
C ARG A 190 -2.07 19.86 -13.15
N LEU A 191 -0.93 19.19 -13.28
CA LEU A 191 -0.34 18.85 -14.58
C LEU A 191 -1.26 17.94 -15.41
N ALA A 192 -1.89 16.95 -14.76
CA ALA A 192 -2.87 16.09 -15.41
C ALA A 192 -4.09 16.87 -15.90
N GLY A 193 -4.61 17.80 -15.08
CA GLY A 193 -5.74 18.65 -15.45
C GLY A 193 -5.42 19.58 -16.64
N GLU A 194 -4.27 20.25 -16.62
CA GLU A 194 -3.80 21.10 -17.71
C GLU A 194 -3.60 20.29 -19.01
N GLY A 195 -2.98 19.10 -18.93
CA GLY A 195 -2.81 18.20 -20.06
C GLY A 195 -4.14 17.70 -20.64
N ALA A 196 -5.06 17.27 -19.78
CA ALA A 196 -6.38 16.82 -20.20
C ALA A 196 -7.19 17.93 -20.87
N ALA A 197 -7.15 19.15 -20.33
CA ALA A 197 -7.82 20.31 -20.91
C ALA A 197 -7.26 20.67 -22.31
N THR A 198 -5.93 20.60 -22.49
CA THR A 198 -5.28 20.83 -23.78
C THR A 198 -5.74 19.80 -24.81
N VAL A 199 -5.69 18.51 -24.47
CA VAL A 199 -6.15 17.45 -25.38
C VAL A 199 -7.62 17.59 -25.72
N ALA A 200 -8.46 17.96 -24.75
CA ALA A 200 -9.90 18.18 -24.99
C ALA A 200 -10.16 19.35 -25.93
N ALA A 201 -9.40 20.45 -25.79
CA ALA A 201 -9.50 21.62 -26.66
C ALA A 201 -9.06 21.31 -28.09
N GLU A 202 -7.97 20.56 -28.28
CA GLU A 202 -7.44 20.18 -29.58
C GLU A 202 -8.34 19.17 -30.33
N ARG A 203 -8.92 18.20 -29.62
CA ARG A 203 -9.77 17.16 -30.19
C ARG A 203 -11.22 17.60 -30.43
N GLY A 204 -11.67 18.59 -29.68
CA GLY A 204 -13.07 18.99 -29.63
C GLY A 204 -13.99 17.88 -29.08
N ARG A 205 -15.29 17.99 -29.32
CA ARG A 205 -16.26 16.93 -28.99
C ARG A 205 -16.14 15.81 -30.00
N GLY A 206 -15.55 14.70 -29.61
CA GLY A 206 -15.59 13.46 -30.40
C GLY A 206 -17.02 12.89 -30.43
N GLN A 207 -17.34 12.26 -31.55
CA GLN A 207 -18.53 11.43 -31.66
C GLN A 207 -18.09 9.98 -31.41
N ALA A 208 -18.81 9.27 -30.53
CA ALA A 208 -18.61 7.83 -30.36
C ALA A 208 -19.07 7.13 -31.63
N ASP A 209 -18.22 6.29 -32.22
CA ASP A 209 -18.61 5.44 -33.31
C ASP A 209 -19.51 4.27 -32.84
N THR A 210 -20.11 3.58 -33.80
CA THR A 210 -21.01 2.44 -33.49
C THR A 210 -20.29 1.32 -32.73
N ALA A 211 -18.99 1.10 -32.96
CA ALA A 211 -18.22 0.08 -32.26
C ALA A 211 -17.99 0.46 -30.80
N MET A 212 -17.68 1.72 -30.50
CA MET A 212 -17.55 2.23 -29.12
C MET A 212 -18.88 2.14 -28.35
N LEU A 213 -20.00 2.53 -28.98
CA LEU A 213 -21.32 2.42 -28.36
C LEU A 213 -21.66 0.96 -28.04
N LYS A 214 -21.42 0.03 -28.97
CA LYS A 214 -21.61 -1.39 -28.74
C LYS A 214 -20.74 -1.94 -27.61
N GLN A 215 -19.48 -1.53 -27.50
CA GLN A 215 -18.61 -1.92 -26.40
C GLN A 215 -19.14 -1.41 -25.04
N ALA A 216 -19.66 -0.18 -24.99
CA ALA A 216 -20.27 0.37 -23.79
C ALA A 216 -21.53 -0.42 -23.38
N GLU A 217 -22.43 -0.72 -24.32
CA GLU A 217 -23.61 -1.55 -24.09
C GLU A 217 -23.26 -2.97 -23.61
N ASP A 218 -22.24 -3.59 -24.22
CA ASP A 218 -21.76 -4.90 -23.80
C ASP A 218 -21.12 -4.88 -22.39
N ALA A 219 -20.44 -3.79 -22.05
CA ALA A 219 -19.88 -3.60 -20.70
C ALA A 219 -21.01 -3.42 -19.66
N GLU A 220 -21.99 -2.55 -19.95
CA GLU A 220 -23.16 -2.35 -19.10
C GLU A 220 -23.89 -3.67 -18.87
N ARG A 221 -24.19 -4.41 -19.95
CA ARG A 221 -24.87 -5.70 -19.87
C ARG A 221 -24.09 -6.68 -18.95
N ARG A 222 -22.77 -6.79 -19.10
CA ARG A 222 -21.95 -7.64 -18.23
C ARG A 222 -22.03 -7.24 -16.76
N ILE A 223 -22.04 -5.94 -16.47
CA ILE A 223 -22.16 -5.41 -15.11
C ILE A 223 -23.55 -5.73 -14.54
N LEU A 224 -24.60 -5.51 -15.33
CA LEU A 224 -25.99 -5.78 -14.91
C LEU A 224 -26.30 -7.27 -14.71
N THR A 225 -25.56 -8.19 -15.35
CA THR A 225 -25.76 -9.63 -15.09
C THR A 225 -25.50 -10.05 -13.64
N TRP A 226 -24.77 -9.24 -12.86
CA TRP A 226 -24.59 -9.50 -11.44
C TRP A 226 -25.88 -9.33 -10.63
N LEU A 227 -26.82 -8.52 -11.11
CA LEU A 227 -28.10 -8.28 -10.46
C LEU A 227 -29.16 -9.39 -10.75
N ASP A 228 -28.81 -10.35 -11.62
CA ASP A 228 -29.70 -11.49 -11.90
C ASP A 228 -29.74 -12.43 -10.69
N PRO A 229 -30.90 -12.62 -10.02
CA PRO A 229 -31.02 -13.47 -8.83
C PRO A 229 -30.75 -14.95 -9.13
N THR A 230 -30.77 -15.36 -10.39
CA THR A 230 -30.48 -16.75 -10.79
C THR A 230 -28.99 -16.97 -11.00
N ARG A 231 -28.19 -15.90 -11.09
CA ARG A 231 -26.74 -15.99 -11.25
C ARG A 231 -26.12 -16.65 -10.02
N ASN A 232 -25.41 -17.76 -10.25
CA ASN A 232 -24.71 -18.49 -9.20
C ASN A 232 -25.62 -18.87 -7.99
N ALA A 233 -26.91 -19.12 -8.21
CA ALA A 233 -27.86 -19.48 -7.16
C ALA A 233 -27.70 -20.93 -6.64
N GLY A 234 -26.85 -21.75 -7.28
CA GLY A 234 -26.65 -23.17 -6.97
C GLY A 234 -25.68 -23.46 -5.83
N PRO A 235 -25.51 -24.75 -5.48
CA PRO A 235 -24.51 -25.20 -4.54
C PRO A 235 -23.11 -24.80 -5.01
N GLY A 236 -22.29 -24.25 -4.09
CA GLY A 236 -20.94 -23.76 -4.39
C GLY A 236 -20.88 -22.27 -4.76
N ALA A 237 -21.98 -21.54 -4.70
CA ALA A 237 -21.98 -20.08 -4.73
C ALA A 237 -21.21 -19.51 -3.52
N GLU A 238 -20.42 -18.49 -3.78
CA GLU A 238 -19.58 -17.87 -2.75
C GLU A 238 -19.97 -16.39 -2.54
N ARG A 239 -19.61 -15.86 -1.37
CA ARG A 239 -19.75 -14.44 -1.06
C ARG A 239 -18.46 -13.68 -1.39
N SER A 240 -18.60 -12.46 -1.92
CA SER A 240 -17.46 -11.59 -2.21
C SER A 240 -16.59 -11.33 -0.97
N ALA A 241 -17.20 -11.22 0.21
CA ALA A 241 -16.50 -11.04 1.48
C ALA A 241 -15.51 -12.17 1.79
N THR A 242 -15.91 -13.43 1.59
CA THR A 242 -15.04 -14.60 1.82
C THR A 242 -13.78 -14.54 0.95
N ILE A 243 -13.96 -14.30 -0.35
CA ILE A 243 -12.82 -14.20 -1.29
C ILE A 243 -11.91 -13.03 -0.96
N ARG A 244 -12.50 -11.89 -0.59
CA ARG A 244 -11.76 -10.69 -0.18
C ARG A 244 -10.91 -10.94 1.07
N ASP A 245 -11.47 -11.62 2.06
CA ASP A 245 -10.76 -11.88 3.31
C ASP A 245 -9.63 -12.89 3.10
N GLU A 246 -9.84 -13.94 2.31
CA GLU A 246 -8.77 -14.87 1.91
C GLU A 246 -7.67 -14.17 1.08
N MET A 247 -8.03 -13.25 0.18
CA MET A 247 -7.07 -12.44 -0.57
C MET A 247 -6.21 -11.59 0.37
N ARG A 248 -6.82 -10.94 1.37
CA ARG A 248 -6.11 -10.11 2.36
C ARG A 248 -5.11 -10.92 3.16
N VAL A 249 -5.53 -12.09 3.65
CA VAL A 249 -4.65 -12.99 4.40
C VAL A 249 -3.48 -13.45 3.53
N ALA A 250 -3.74 -13.93 2.31
CA ALA A 250 -2.69 -14.38 1.41
C ALA A 250 -1.68 -13.26 1.08
N MET A 251 -2.15 -12.05 0.83
CA MET A 251 -1.29 -10.89 0.54
C MET A 251 -0.45 -10.47 1.75
N GLU A 252 -1.03 -10.47 2.95
CA GLU A 252 -0.29 -10.13 4.18
C GLU A 252 0.78 -11.17 4.51
N ASP A 253 0.45 -12.47 4.36
CA ASP A 253 1.36 -13.56 4.69
C ASP A 253 2.53 -13.67 3.70
N GLY A 254 2.27 -13.56 2.39
CA GLY A 254 3.29 -13.80 1.37
C GLY A 254 3.91 -12.54 0.75
N VAL A 255 3.22 -11.39 0.77
CA VAL A 255 3.68 -10.12 0.16
C VAL A 255 3.72 -8.99 1.18
N GLY A 256 3.81 -9.32 2.47
CA GLY A 256 3.87 -8.38 3.59
C GLY A 256 5.20 -7.62 3.72
N ILE A 257 5.56 -7.30 4.97
CA ILE A 257 6.77 -6.50 5.29
C ILE A 257 8.05 -7.23 4.87
N TYR A 258 8.13 -8.53 5.18
CA TYR A 258 9.19 -9.42 4.73
C TYR A 258 8.63 -10.53 3.87
N ARG A 259 9.38 -10.95 2.88
CA ARG A 259 8.94 -11.83 1.80
C ARG A 259 9.98 -12.91 1.52
N ASP A 260 9.54 -14.06 1.07
CA ASP A 260 10.39 -15.10 0.50
C ASP A 260 9.74 -15.70 -0.75
N GLU A 261 10.52 -16.39 -1.58
CA GLU A 261 10.05 -16.94 -2.85
C GLU A 261 8.88 -17.90 -2.67
N LYS A 262 8.95 -18.76 -1.64
CA LYS A 262 7.91 -19.76 -1.36
C LYS A 262 6.57 -19.10 -0.98
N GLY A 263 6.62 -18.12 -0.08
CA GLY A 263 5.43 -17.38 0.36
C GLY A 263 4.80 -16.57 -0.77
N MET A 264 5.63 -15.87 -1.56
CA MET A 264 5.13 -15.12 -2.72
C MET A 264 4.55 -16.03 -3.81
N GLN A 265 5.18 -17.18 -4.10
CA GLN A 265 4.63 -18.14 -5.06
C GLN A 265 3.28 -18.72 -4.58
N ALA A 266 3.19 -19.11 -3.31
CA ALA A 266 1.93 -19.57 -2.73
C ALA A 266 0.82 -18.51 -2.82
N THR A 267 1.17 -17.23 -2.64
CA THR A 267 0.24 -16.12 -2.83
C THR A 267 -0.19 -15.97 -4.28
N CYS A 268 0.72 -16.06 -5.25
CA CYS A 268 0.38 -16.03 -6.67
C CYS A 268 -0.60 -17.15 -7.04
N ASP A 269 -0.35 -18.38 -6.56
CA ASP A 269 -1.21 -19.54 -6.79
C ASP A 269 -2.59 -19.34 -6.14
N LYS A 270 -2.62 -18.81 -4.90
CA LYS A 270 -3.87 -18.50 -4.19
C LYS A 270 -4.69 -17.42 -4.89
N LEU A 271 -4.06 -16.38 -5.39
CA LEU A 271 -4.75 -15.32 -6.14
C LEU A 271 -5.33 -15.85 -7.46
N ALA A 272 -4.66 -16.77 -8.13
CA ALA A 272 -5.20 -17.44 -9.31
C ALA A 272 -6.44 -18.29 -8.96
N GLU A 273 -6.39 -19.07 -7.88
CA GLU A 273 -7.54 -19.81 -7.34
C GLU A 273 -8.71 -18.87 -7.01
N LEU A 274 -8.44 -17.77 -6.30
CA LEU A 274 -9.47 -16.80 -5.91
C LEU A 274 -10.12 -16.12 -7.11
N ARG A 275 -9.38 -15.87 -8.20
CA ARG A 275 -9.95 -15.35 -9.47
C ARG A 275 -10.92 -16.34 -10.10
N GLU A 276 -10.61 -17.62 -10.09
CA GLU A 276 -11.55 -18.65 -10.57
C GLU A 276 -12.80 -18.74 -9.69
N ARG A 277 -12.63 -18.68 -8.38
CA ARG A 277 -13.74 -18.68 -7.41
C ARG A 277 -14.59 -17.43 -7.52
N TYR A 278 -14.01 -16.27 -7.82
CA TYR A 278 -14.74 -15.02 -8.06
C TYR A 278 -15.83 -15.14 -9.14
N ARG A 279 -15.63 -16.00 -10.13
CA ARG A 279 -16.64 -16.26 -11.16
C ARG A 279 -17.95 -16.88 -10.61
N ARG A 280 -17.86 -17.51 -9.42
CA ARG A 280 -19.00 -18.14 -8.72
C ARG A 280 -19.59 -17.28 -7.62
N VAL A 281 -19.11 -16.05 -7.48
CA VAL A 281 -19.69 -15.11 -6.50
C VAL A 281 -21.12 -14.78 -6.86
N ARG A 282 -21.97 -14.77 -5.85
CA ARG A 282 -23.32 -14.21 -5.89
C ARG A 282 -23.42 -12.99 -4.98
N ILE A 283 -24.36 -12.11 -5.32
CA ILE A 283 -24.77 -11.00 -4.48
C ILE A 283 -26.15 -11.30 -3.88
N ASP A 284 -26.48 -10.68 -2.76
CA ASP A 284 -27.77 -10.85 -2.11
C ASP A 284 -28.73 -9.70 -2.39
N ASP A 285 -28.20 -8.50 -2.58
CA ASP A 285 -28.97 -7.32 -2.96
C ASP A 285 -29.00 -7.19 -4.48
N HIS A 286 -30.17 -7.28 -5.07
CA HIS A 286 -30.40 -7.17 -6.52
C HIS A 286 -30.99 -5.81 -6.94
N SER A 287 -31.04 -4.84 -6.03
CA SER A 287 -31.49 -3.48 -6.33
C SER A 287 -30.45 -2.69 -7.11
N LEU A 288 -30.90 -1.65 -7.85
CA LEU A 288 -30.00 -0.74 -8.57
C LEU A 288 -29.53 0.45 -7.72
N ALA A 289 -30.25 0.77 -6.64
CA ALA A 289 -30.00 1.97 -5.86
C ALA A 289 -29.20 1.65 -4.58
N PHE A 290 -28.09 2.36 -4.38
CA PHE A 290 -27.23 2.23 -3.19
C PHE A 290 -26.76 0.79 -2.87
N ASN A 291 -26.65 -0.06 -3.89
CA ASN A 291 -26.25 -1.46 -3.75
C ASN A 291 -24.73 -1.58 -3.53
N THR A 292 -24.32 -1.59 -2.27
CA THR A 292 -22.92 -1.74 -1.86
C THR A 292 -22.40 -3.17 -2.06
N ASP A 293 -23.26 -4.19 -2.01
CA ASP A 293 -22.89 -5.58 -2.27
C ASP A 293 -22.44 -5.77 -3.72
N TRP A 294 -23.21 -5.22 -4.65
CA TRP A 294 -22.86 -5.20 -6.07
C TRP A 294 -21.57 -4.43 -6.35
N LEU A 295 -21.46 -3.20 -5.82
CA LEU A 295 -20.27 -2.36 -6.01
C LEU A 295 -19.00 -3.04 -5.49
N THR A 296 -19.03 -3.52 -4.23
CA THR A 296 -17.86 -4.18 -3.64
C THR A 296 -17.51 -5.50 -4.34
N THR A 297 -18.48 -6.18 -4.92
CA THR A 297 -18.24 -7.37 -5.74
C THR A 297 -17.53 -7.02 -7.04
N LEU A 298 -17.93 -5.95 -7.74
CA LEU A 298 -17.25 -5.47 -8.95
C LEU A 298 -15.81 -5.00 -8.63
N GLU A 299 -15.64 -4.29 -7.53
CA GLU A 299 -14.33 -3.82 -7.07
C GLU A 299 -13.38 -4.97 -6.69
N LEU A 300 -13.92 -6.06 -6.14
CA LEU A 300 -13.14 -7.26 -5.82
C LEU A 300 -12.47 -7.86 -7.06
N GLY A 301 -13.16 -7.88 -8.21
CA GLY A 301 -12.57 -8.34 -9.46
C GLY A 301 -11.32 -7.55 -9.85
N TYR A 302 -11.37 -6.22 -9.75
CA TYR A 302 -10.21 -5.36 -9.98
C TYR A 302 -9.13 -5.53 -8.90
N SER A 303 -9.53 -5.71 -7.64
CA SER A 303 -8.60 -5.90 -6.52
C SER A 303 -7.77 -7.17 -6.69
N LEU A 304 -8.37 -8.28 -7.13
CA LEU A 304 -7.68 -9.54 -7.41
C LEU A 304 -6.63 -9.39 -8.53
N GLU A 305 -6.94 -8.63 -9.58
CA GLU A 305 -5.98 -8.37 -10.68
C GLU A 305 -4.83 -7.48 -10.24
N VAL A 306 -5.10 -6.45 -9.46
CA VAL A 306 -4.06 -5.58 -8.87
C VAL A 306 -3.20 -6.36 -7.88
N ALA A 307 -3.79 -7.22 -7.05
CA ALA A 307 -3.06 -8.09 -6.13
C ALA A 307 -2.13 -9.05 -6.87
N GLN A 308 -2.56 -9.63 -8.01
CA GLN A 308 -1.68 -10.43 -8.85
C GLN A 308 -0.52 -9.61 -9.42
N ALA A 309 -0.75 -8.38 -9.90
CA ALA A 309 0.32 -7.51 -10.35
C ALA A 309 1.34 -7.24 -9.24
N MET A 310 0.88 -7.00 -8.00
CA MET A 310 1.75 -6.83 -6.82
C MET A 310 2.57 -8.08 -6.51
N ALA A 311 1.92 -9.24 -6.42
CA ALA A 311 2.56 -10.49 -6.02
C ALA A 311 3.59 -10.96 -7.06
N HIS A 312 3.25 -10.92 -8.35
CA HIS A 312 4.17 -11.31 -9.43
C HIS A 312 5.34 -10.34 -9.59
N SER A 313 5.12 -9.03 -9.46
CA SER A 313 6.21 -8.04 -9.45
C SER A 313 7.17 -8.29 -8.28
N ALA A 314 6.63 -8.57 -7.08
CA ALA A 314 7.41 -8.89 -5.90
C ALA A 314 8.23 -10.18 -6.07
N LEU A 315 7.62 -11.24 -6.59
CA LEU A 315 8.26 -12.53 -6.82
C LEU A 315 9.46 -12.40 -7.79
N GLN A 316 9.32 -11.58 -8.83
CA GLN A 316 10.34 -11.40 -9.84
C GLN A 316 11.50 -10.51 -9.40
N ARG A 317 11.30 -9.60 -8.44
CA ARG A 317 12.36 -8.73 -7.92
C ARG A 317 13.24 -9.46 -6.90
N LYS A 318 14.41 -9.89 -7.35
CA LYS A 318 15.37 -10.68 -6.54
C LYS A 318 16.42 -9.78 -5.86
N GLU A 319 15.95 -8.83 -5.07
CA GLU A 319 16.74 -7.91 -4.24
C GLU A 319 15.93 -7.43 -3.04
N SER A 320 16.55 -6.74 -2.10
CA SER A 320 15.87 -5.97 -1.04
C SER A 320 16.07 -4.47 -1.25
N ARG A 321 14.96 -3.71 -1.40
CA ARG A 321 14.99 -2.27 -1.68
C ARG A 321 13.77 -1.58 -1.07
N GLY A 322 13.99 -0.63 -0.16
CA GLY A 322 12.93 0.17 0.44
C GLY A 322 11.86 -0.69 1.12
N ALA A 323 10.63 -0.63 0.63
CA ALA A 323 9.50 -1.40 1.16
C ALA A 323 9.50 -2.89 0.73
N HIS A 324 10.29 -3.27 -0.27
CA HIS A 324 10.43 -4.67 -0.69
C HIS A 324 11.63 -5.30 -0.01
N GLN A 325 11.40 -6.26 0.90
CA GLN A 325 12.44 -6.91 1.69
C GLN A 325 12.35 -8.42 1.59
N ARG A 326 13.45 -9.07 1.21
CA ARG A 326 13.58 -10.52 0.98
C ARG A 326 14.33 -11.19 2.12
N LEU A 327 13.89 -12.39 2.56
CA LEU A 327 14.57 -13.23 3.55
C LEU A 327 15.33 -14.42 2.94
N ASP A 328 15.14 -14.69 1.68
CA ASP A 328 15.58 -15.89 0.97
C ASP A 328 16.88 -15.70 0.16
N GLY A 329 17.84 -14.99 0.74
CA GLY A 329 19.19 -14.79 0.16
C GLY A 329 19.34 -13.51 -0.67
N TYR A 330 18.26 -12.79 -0.97
CA TYR A 330 18.29 -11.52 -1.70
C TYR A 330 18.14 -10.32 -0.73
N THR A 331 18.92 -10.32 0.35
CA THR A 331 18.81 -9.33 1.44
C THR A 331 19.40 -7.96 1.13
N GLU A 332 20.18 -7.87 0.05
CA GLU A 332 20.87 -6.64 -0.34
C GLU A 332 20.24 -6.04 -1.61
N ARG A 333 20.56 -4.76 -1.83
CA ARG A 333 20.18 -4.02 -3.05
C ARG A 333 21.09 -4.42 -4.21
N ASP A 334 20.51 -4.70 -5.35
CA ASP A 334 21.25 -5.00 -6.60
C ASP A 334 20.95 -3.91 -7.65
N ASP A 335 21.79 -2.87 -7.67
CA ASP A 335 21.63 -1.77 -8.62
C ASP A 335 21.98 -2.17 -10.06
N ALA A 336 22.79 -3.21 -10.27
CA ALA A 336 23.16 -3.65 -11.61
C ALA A 336 21.95 -4.30 -12.33
N GLN A 337 21.21 -5.13 -11.63
CA GLN A 337 20.06 -5.84 -12.21
C GLN A 337 18.73 -5.13 -12.00
N PHE A 338 18.51 -4.49 -10.83
CA PHE A 338 17.22 -4.02 -10.38
C PHE A 338 17.09 -2.50 -10.14
N MET A 339 18.06 -1.66 -10.58
CA MET A 339 17.81 -0.21 -10.67
C MET A 339 16.88 0.07 -11.87
N LYS A 340 15.70 -0.54 -11.84
CA LYS A 340 14.70 -0.55 -12.89
C LYS A 340 13.31 -0.52 -12.27
N HIS A 341 12.38 0.06 -13.01
CA HIS A 341 10.97 -0.09 -12.75
C HIS A 341 10.51 -1.48 -13.18
N SER A 342 9.63 -2.11 -12.41
CA SER A 342 8.84 -3.24 -12.86
C SER A 342 7.57 -2.74 -13.56
N LEU A 343 7.18 -3.39 -14.65
CA LEU A 343 5.94 -3.12 -15.37
C LEU A 343 5.13 -4.40 -15.45
N ALA A 344 3.95 -4.41 -14.84
CA ALA A 344 3.00 -5.50 -14.92
C ALA A 344 2.04 -5.23 -16.09
N HIS A 345 2.00 -6.13 -17.06
CA HIS A 345 1.11 -6.06 -18.21
C HIS A 345 -0.08 -7.00 -18.04
N TYR A 346 -1.27 -6.51 -18.36
CA TYR A 346 -2.50 -7.30 -18.28
C TYR A 346 -2.56 -8.34 -19.40
N THR A 347 -2.79 -9.59 -19.03
CA THR A 347 -2.85 -10.73 -19.97
C THR A 347 -4.24 -11.38 -20.07
N GLY A 348 -5.25 -10.77 -19.47
CA GLY A 348 -6.58 -11.37 -19.34
C GLY A 348 -6.67 -12.31 -18.13
N ASP A 349 -7.00 -13.56 -18.37
CA ASP A 349 -7.21 -14.56 -17.29
C ASP A 349 -5.90 -15.14 -16.73
N GLY A 350 -4.78 -14.95 -17.40
CA GLY A 350 -3.47 -15.47 -17.00
C GLY A 350 -2.78 -14.65 -15.89
N ALA A 351 -1.59 -15.10 -15.51
CA ALA A 351 -0.67 -14.33 -14.71
C ALA A 351 -0.20 -13.09 -15.49
N PRO A 352 0.03 -11.94 -14.81
CA PRO A 352 0.57 -10.77 -15.48
C PRO A 352 1.96 -11.05 -16.06
N ASP A 353 2.26 -10.46 -17.22
CA ASP A 353 3.61 -10.43 -17.76
C ASP A 353 4.39 -9.28 -17.12
N ILE A 354 5.55 -9.59 -16.51
CA ILE A 354 6.36 -8.59 -15.80
C ILE A 354 7.61 -8.29 -16.61
N THR A 355 7.76 -7.03 -17.00
CA THR A 355 8.95 -6.53 -17.69
C THR A 355 9.70 -5.50 -16.85
N LEU A 356 10.94 -5.22 -17.20
CA LEU A 356 11.77 -4.25 -16.49
C LEU A 356 12.13 -3.07 -17.41
N GLN A 357 11.96 -1.84 -16.90
CA GLN A 357 12.30 -0.60 -17.59
C GLN A 357 13.39 0.16 -16.81
N PRO A 358 14.46 0.67 -17.47
CA PRO A 358 15.48 1.46 -16.78
C PRO A 358 14.90 2.71 -16.10
N VAL A 359 15.43 3.04 -14.92
CA VAL A 359 15.13 4.30 -14.22
C VAL A 359 15.86 5.44 -14.93
N VAL A 360 15.18 6.56 -15.16
CA VAL A 360 15.78 7.77 -15.73
C VAL A 360 16.45 8.57 -14.60
N ILE A 361 17.77 8.68 -14.64
CA ILE A 361 18.58 9.46 -13.69
C ILE A 361 18.93 10.79 -14.32
N THR A 362 18.48 11.90 -13.74
CA THR A 362 18.62 13.23 -14.34
C THR A 362 19.65 14.11 -13.65
N LYS A 363 19.63 14.22 -12.32
CA LYS A 363 20.45 15.21 -11.59
C LYS A 363 21.45 14.61 -10.61
N SER A 364 21.11 13.55 -9.90
CA SER A 364 21.95 12.96 -8.86
C SER A 364 22.04 11.45 -9.02
N GLN A 365 23.23 10.92 -8.73
CA GLN A 365 23.44 9.48 -8.73
C GLN A 365 22.77 8.84 -7.50
N PRO A 366 22.24 7.61 -7.62
CA PRO A 366 21.73 6.85 -6.50
C PRO A 366 22.82 6.63 -5.44
N ARG A 367 22.47 6.84 -4.16
CA ARG A 367 23.35 6.61 -3.03
C ARG A 367 22.76 5.60 -2.06
N ALA A 368 23.60 4.94 -1.30
CA ALA A 368 23.14 4.12 -0.20
C ALA A 368 22.41 5.00 0.82
N ARG A 369 21.28 4.50 1.31
CA ARG A 369 20.49 5.19 2.33
C ARG A 369 21.16 4.99 3.69
N VAL A 370 21.57 6.08 4.33
CA VAL A 370 22.22 6.07 5.65
C VAL A 370 21.26 6.67 6.69
N TYR A 371 21.12 6.01 7.83
CA TYR A 371 20.24 6.43 8.91
C TYR A 371 21.01 6.75 10.18
N GLY A 372 20.53 7.75 10.94
CA GLY A 372 21.09 8.16 12.23
C GLY A 372 22.44 8.90 12.13
N GLY A 373 23.16 8.97 13.24
CA GLY A 373 24.45 9.70 13.34
C GLY A 373 25.59 9.18 12.47
N ALA A 374 25.45 8.00 11.87
CA ALA A 374 26.43 7.44 10.95
C ALA A 374 26.53 8.20 9.61
N GLY A 375 25.45 8.89 9.18
CA GLY A 375 25.47 9.70 7.96
C GLY A 375 26.39 10.90 8.02
N LYS A 376 26.56 11.52 9.17
CA LYS A 376 27.46 12.68 9.35
C LYS A 376 28.96 12.30 9.31
N LYS A 377 29.31 11.06 9.60
CA LYS A 377 30.71 10.60 9.52
C LYS A 377 31.17 10.28 8.09
N ALA A 378 30.25 9.86 7.22
CA ALA A 378 30.57 9.53 5.82
C ALA A 378 30.67 10.76 4.90
N GLU A 379 30.16 11.93 5.30
CA GLU A 379 30.29 13.18 4.56
C GLU A 379 31.56 13.99 4.96
N MET A 380 32.23 13.59 6.03
CA MET A 380 33.44 14.26 6.54
C MET A 380 34.74 13.46 6.25
N SER A 381 34.68 12.34 5.58
CA SER A 381 35.79 11.52 5.08
C SER A 381 35.74 11.45 3.55
#